data_fd45f3fd88ef75491b9078d4d6814883
#
_entry.id   fd45f3fd88ef75491b9078d4d6814883
#
_cell.length_a   1.000
_cell.length_b   1.000
_cell.length_c   1.000
_cell.angle_alpha   90.00
_cell.angle_beta   90.00
_cell.angle_gamma   90.00
#
_symmetry.space_group_name_H-M   'P 1'
#
loop_
_entity.id
_entity.type
_entity.pdbx_description
1 polymer ?
#
loop_
_entity_poly.entity_id
_entity_poly.type
_entity_poly.pdbx_seq_one_letter_code
_entity_poly.pdbx_strand_id
1 'polypeptide(L)'
;MSWQVRYSQAARVDLKRLYGFLLEQDMAAAQRALRALDKGVDLIRAFPFTCRKADPADPMLRELLVSFGSSGYVMLYEISDDRTLTILAVRHQREDDYH
;
A
#
# COMPACT_ATOMS: atom_id res chain seq x y z
N MET A 1 20.07 -6.49 1.68
CA MET A 1 19.68 -5.92 0.38
C MET A 1 18.19 -5.67 0.35
N SER A 2 17.78 -4.57 -0.22
CA SER A 2 16.37 -4.25 -0.30
C SER A 2 15.70 -4.99 -1.46
N TRP A 3 14.42 -5.25 -1.29
CA TRP A 3 13.60 -5.90 -2.29
C TRP A 3 13.23 -4.91 -3.40
N GLN A 4 12.98 -5.44 -4.58
CA GLN A 4 12.47 -4.66 -5.70
C GLN A 4 10.96 -4.57 -5.58
N VAL A 5 10.41 -3.35 -5.74
CA VAL A 5 8.96 -3.13 -5.61
C VAL A 5 8.37 -2.77 -6.96
N ARG A 6 7.33 -3.50 -7.34
CA ARG A 6 6.53 -3.23 -8.54
C ARG A 6 5.12 -2.86 -8.14
N TYR A 7 4.43 -2.17 -9.02
CA TYR A 7 3.04 -1.78 -8.83
C TYR A 7 2.20 -2.38 -9.93
N SER A 8 1.13 -3.07 -9.56
CA SER A 8 0.16 -3.55 -10.55
C SER A 8 -0.59 -2.37 -11.16
N GLN A 9 -1.26 -2.59 -12.27
CA GLN A 9 -2.10 -1.58 -12.89
C GLN A 9 -3.20 -1.13 -11.92
N ALA A 10 -3.81 -2.08 -11.22
CA ALA A 10 -4.85 -1.78 -10.24
C ALA A 10 -4.32 -0.89 -9.11
N ALA A 11 -3.09 -1.17 -8.61
CA ALA A 11 -2.49 -0.35 -7.57
C ALA A 11 -2.22 1.08 -8.07
N ARG A 12 -1.77 1.21 -9.31
CA ARG A 12 -1.54 2.54 -9.91
C ARG A 12 -2.84 3.33 -10.02
N VAL A 13 -3.91 2.68 -10.42
CA VAL A 13 -5.24 3.30 -10.50
C VAL A 13 -5.70 3.73 -9.11
N ASP A 14 -5.50 2.86 -8.11
CA ASP A 14 -5.85 3.17 -6.72
C ASP A 14 -5.11 4.40 -6.22
N LEU A 15 -3.80 4.46 -6.42
CA LEU A 15 -2.98 5.59 -5.97
C LEU A 15 -3.41 6.89 -6.64
N LYS A 16 -3.68 6.83 -7.93
CA LYS A 16 -4.12 7.99 -8.67
C LYS A 16 -5.46 8.50 -8.16
N ARG A 17 -6.39 7.58 -7.90
CA ARG A 17 -7.71 7.92 -7.36
C ARG A 17 -7.60 8.56 -5.97
N LEU A 18 -6.83 7.95 -5.09
CA LEU A 18 -6.68 8.44 -3.72
C LEU A 18 -5.98 9.82 -3.70
N TYR A 19 -4.93 9.97 -4.49
CA TYR A 19 -4.22 11.24 -4.56
C TYR A 19 -5.11 12.34 -5.16
N GLY A 20 -5.82 12.02 -6.23
CA GLY A 20 -6.75 12.97 -6.87
C GLY A 20 -7.85 13.43 -5.94
N PHE A 21 -8.42 12.51 -5.17
CA PHE A 21 -9.43 12.86 -4.17
C PHE A 21 -8.87 13.85 -3.13
N LEU A 22 -7.66 13.57 -2.62
CA LEU A 22 -7.05 14.44 -1.62
C LEU A 22 -6.66 15.79 -2.19
N LEU A 23 -6.22 15.86 -3.45
CA LEU A 23 -5.89 17.12 -4.10
C LEU A 23 -7.09 18.06 -4.16
N GLU A 24 -8.29 17.53 -4.38
CA GLU A 24 -9.50 18.31 -4.39
C GLU A 24 -9.84 18.89 -3.02
N GLN A 25 -9.34 18.25 -1.96
CA GLN A 25 -9.60 18.68 -0.59
C GLN A 25 -8.50 19.64 -0.10
N ASP A 26 -7.25 19.20 -0.22
CA ASP A 26 -6.11 19.92 0.36
C ASP A 26 -4.82 19.35 -0.23
N MET A 27 -4.09 20.16 -0.97
CA MET A 27 -2.83 19.76 -1.58
C MET A 27 -1.81 19.30 -0.53
N ALA A 28 -1.75 19.98 0.62
CA ALA A 28 -0.82 19.61 1.67
C ALA A 28 -1.16 18.21 2.23
N ALA A 29 -2.44 17.89 2.38
CA ALA A 29 -2.87 16.59 2.81
C ALA A 29 -2.49 15.51 1.79
N ALA A 30 -2.65 15.81 0.50
CA ALA A 30 -2.27 14.88 -0.57
C ALA A 30 -0.77 14.57 -0.51
N GLN A 31 0.07 15.57 -0.30
CA GLN A 31 1.51 15.37 -0.20
C GLN A 31 1.89 14.58 1.03
N ARG A 32 1.23 14.84 2.17
CA ARG A 32 1.48 14.07 3.39
C ARG A 32 1.09 12.60 3.23
N ALA A 33 -0.02 12.35 2.55
CA ALA A 33 -0.47 10.98 2.28
C ALA A 33 0.54 10.22 1.42
N LEU A 34 1.06 10.86 0.37
CA LEU A 34 2.11 10.26 -0.46
C LEU A 34 3.34 9.90 0.36
N ARG A 35 3.77 10.81 1.23
CA ARG A 35 4.93 10.53 2.08
C ARG A 35 4.67 9.36 3.02
N ALA A 36 3.47 9.27 3.58
CA ALA A 36 3.11 8.15 4.46
C ALA A 36 3.14 6.82 3.69
N LEU A 37 2.60 6.82 2.47
CA LEU A 37 2.60 5.62 1.62
C LEU A 37 4.02 5.24 1.21
N ASP A 38 4.88 6.23 0.88
CA ASP A 38 6.28 5.96 0.54
C ASP A 38 7.03 5.33 1.71
N LYS A 39 6.80 5.81 2.92
CA LYS A 39 7.40 5.19 4.12
C LYS A 39 6.91 3.76 4.31
N GLY A 40 5.64 3.51 4.01
CA GLY A 40 5.08 2.16 4.05
C GLY A 40 5.78 1.24 3.05
N VAL A 41 6.01 1.73 1.84
CA VAL A 41 6.72 0.97 0.81
C VAL A 41 8.16 0.68 1.25
N ASP A 42 8.82 1.64 1.88
CA ASP A 42 10.17 1.43 2.41
C ASP A 42 10.20 0.34 3.47
N LEU A 43 9.18 0.32 4.33
CA LEU A 43 9.06 -0.73 5.36
C LEU A 43 8.86 -2.11 4.72
N ILE A 44 7.98 -2.21 3.75
CA ILE A 44 7.73 -3.46 3.03
C ILE A 44 9.01 -3.93 2.34
N ARG A 45 9.73 -2.99 1.71
CA ARG A 45 10.97 -3.30 1.00
C ARG A 45 12.05 -3.85 1.93
N ALA A 46 12.10 -3.33 3.15
CA ALA A 46 13.08 -3.79 4.13
C ALA A 46 12.66 -5.11 4.80
N PHE A 47 11.37 -5.27 5.09
CA PHE A 47 10.87 -6.38 5.90
C PHE A 47 9.57 -6.94 5.35
N PRO A 48 9.59 -7.58 4.17
CA PRO A 48 8.34 -8.00 3.51
C PRO A 48 7.57 -9.07 4.26
N PHE A 49 8.23 -9.88 5.08
CA PHE A 49 7.59 -10.97 5.81
C PHE A 49 7.11 -10.59 7.21
N THR A 50 7.35 -9.35 7.64
CA THR A 50 6.90 -8.92 8.98
C THR A 50 5.47 -8.39 8.98
N CYS A 51 4.93 -8.06 7.82
CA CYS A 51 3.55 -7.62 7.72
C CYS A 51 2.60 -8.81 7.82
N ARG A 52 1.37 -8.54 8.23
CA ARG A 52 0.40 -9.60 8.46
C ARG A 52 -0.02 -10.25 7.14
N LYS A 53 -0.41 -11.51 7.24
CA LYS A 53 -0.97 -12.22 6.09
C LYS A 53 -2.35 -11.65 5.75
N ALA A 54 -2.58 -11.40 4.48
CA ALA A 54 -3.90 -10.96 4.02
C ALA A 54 -4.87 -12.13 3.91
N ASP A 55 -4.33 -13.34 3.65
CA ASP A 55 -5.10 -14.56 3.52
C ASP A 55 -4.33 -15.68 4.20
N PRO A 56 -4.92 -16.39 5.18
CA PRO A 56 -4.24 -17.49 5.85
C PRO A 56 -3.78 -18.60 4.90
N ALA A 57 -4.46 -18.76 3.77
CA ALA A 57 -4.13 -19.78 2.79
C ALA A 57 -2.97 -19.39 1.86
N ASP A 58 -2.60 -18.11 1.85
CA ASP A 58 -1.54 -17.61 0.97
C ASP A 58 -0.54 -16.77 1.76
N PRO A 59 0.55 -17.39 2.24
CA PRO A 59 1.54 -16.68 3.04
C PRO A 59 2.33 -15.63 2.26
N MET A 60 2.25 -15.62 0.94
CA MET A 60 2.94 -14.63 0.11
C MET A 60 2.09 -13.38 -0.10
N LEU A 61 0.81 -13.44 0.25
CA LEU A 61 -0.09 -12.28 0.15
C LEU A 61 -0.14 -11.59 1.49
N ARG A 62 0.33 -10.36 1.55
CA ARG A 62 0.49 -9.59 2.78
C ARG A 62 -0.19 -8.24 2.68
N GLU A 63 -0.45 -7.64 3.83
CA GLU A 63 -0.98 -6.29 3.87
C GLU A 63 -0.33 -5.48 4.97
N LEU A 64 -0.17 -4.18 4.69
CA LEU A 64 0.39 -3.21 5.63
C LEU A 64 -0.64 -2.12 5.88
N LEU A 65 -0.86 -1.82 7.15
CA LEU A 65 -1.67 -0.68 7.55
C LEU A 65 -0.77 0.55 7.65
N VAL A 66 -1.12 1.60 6.93
CA VAL A 66 -0.38 2.87 6.91
C VAL A 66 -1.23 3.92 7.60
N SER A 67 -0.78 4.41 8.74
CA SER A 67 -1.51 5.45 9.48
C SER A 67 -1.44 6.78 8.76
N PHE A 68 -2.57 7.46 8.68
CA PHE A 68 -2.65 8.80 8.11
C PHE A 68 -3.88 9.52 8.66
N GLY A 69 -3.65 10.62 9.38
CA GLY A 69 -4.74 11.36 10.02
C GLY A 69 -5.45 10.50 11.06
N SER A 70 -6.77 10.54 11.05
CA SER A 70 -7.60 9.75 11.98
C SER A 70 -7.87 8.33 11.49
N SER A 71 -7.39 7.99 10.32
CA SER A 71 -7.56 6.66 9.75
C SER A 71 -6.28 6.24 9.06
N GLY A 72 -6.32 5.84 7.80
CA GLY A 72 -5.12 5.47 7.09
C GLY A 72 -5.44 4.66 5.85
N TYR A 73 -4.42 3.94 5.38
CA TYR A 73 -4.51 3.15 4.15
C TYR A 73 -4.11 1.71 4.43
N VAL A 74 -4.59 0.82 3.58
CA VAL A 74 -4.18 -0.58 3.58
C VAL A 74 -3.52 -0.84 2.24
N MET A 75 -2.28 -1.33 2.27
CA MET A 75 -1.54 -1.71 1.08
C MET A 75 -1.51 -3.24 1.02
N LEU A 76 -2.13 -3.78 -0.02
CA LEU A 76 -2.07 -5.22 -0.29
C LEU A 76 -0.91 -5.48 -1.24
N TYR A 77 -0.05 -6.41 -0.89
CA TYR A 77 1.07 -6.75 -1.74
C TYR A 77 1.35 -8.24 -1.74
N GLU A 78 2.00 -8.69 -2.79
CA GLU A 78 2.37 -10.09 -2.99
C GLU A 78 3.89 -10.19 -3.05
N ILE A 79 4.44 -11.19 -2.38
CA ILE A 79 5.84 -11.55 -2.50
C ILE A 79 5.93 -12.44 -3.75
N SER A 80 6.36 -11.84 -4.86
CA SER A 80 6.28 -12.46 -6.18
C SER A 80 7.38 -13.49 -6.42
N ASP A 81 8.56 -13.22 -5.90
CA ASP A 81 9.70 -14.14 -5.94
C ASP A 81 10.66 -13.79 -4.80
N ASP A 82 11.88 -14.28 -4.85
CA ASP A 82 12.85 -14.07 -3.77
C ASP A 82 13.44 -12.66 -3.71
N ARG A 83 13.06 -11.78 -4.63
CA ARG A 83 13.57 -10.42 -4.71
C ARG A 83 12.52 -9.37 -5.01
N THR A 84 11.34 -9.76 -5.43
CA THR A 84 10.34 -8.85 -5.98
C THR A 84 9.05 -8.89 -5.20
N LEU A 85 8.55 -7.71 -4.90
CA LEU A 85 7.23 -7.49 -4.32
C LEU A 85 6.37 -6.77 -5.34
N THR A 86 5.09 -7.07 -5.36
CA THR A 86 4.13 -6.37 -6.21
C THR A 86 3.04 -5.78 -5.34
N ILE A 87 2.90 -4.46 -5.36
CA ILE A 87 1.77 -3.80 -4.71
C ILE A 87 0.56 -4.02 -5.59
N LEU A 88 -0.47 -4.67 -5.04
CA LEU A 88 -1.65 -5.08 -5.79
C LEU A 88 -2.81 -4.13 -5.64
N ALA A 89 -2.94 -3.48 -4.47
CA ALA A 89 -4.06 -2.58 -4.20
C ALA A 89 -3.69 -1.63 -3.08
N VAL A 90 -4.26 -0.43 -3.12
CA VAL A 90 -4.15 0.54 -2.04
C VAL A 90 -5.55 1.06 -1.75
N ARG A 91 -6.00 0.91 -0.51
CA ARG A 91 -7.35 1.31 -0.10
C ARG A 91 -7.29 2.20 1.12
N HIS A 92 -8.22 3.11 1.22
CA HIS A 92 -8.45 3.83 2.46
C HIS A 92 -9.07 2.86 3.46
N GLN A 93 -8.71 2.96 4.72
CA GLN A 93 -9.20 2.03 5.75
C GLN A 93 -10.72 2.03 5.89
N ARG A 94 -11.37 3.11 5.49
CA ARG A 94 -12.83 3.23 5.56
C ARG A 94 -13.54 2.66 4.34
N GLU A 95 -12.81 2.26 3.31
CA GLU A 95 -13.40 1.55 2.18
C GLU A 95 -13.66 0.12 2.61
N ASP A 96 -14.91 -0.32 2.42
CA ASP A 96 -15.35 -1.59 3.01
C ASP A 96 -14.79 -2.82 2.33
N ASP A 97 -14.28 -2.68 1.13
CA ASP A 97 -13.90 -3.87 0.39
C ASP A 97 -12.82 -3.60 -0.65
N TYR A 98 -12.21 -4.69 -1.06
CA TYR A 98 -11.23 -4.71 -2.13
C TYR A 98 -11.84 -5.18 -3.45
N HIS A 99 -13.12 -5.25 -3.49
CA HIS A 99 -13.83 -5.81 -4.64
C HIS A 99 -13.92 -4.82 -5.76
#